data_86e4dae8261613dd7c148d8c4f85cfb4
#
_entry.id   86e4dae8261613dd7c148d8c4f85cfb4
#
_cell.length_a   1.000
_cell.length_b   1.000
_cell.length_c   1.000
_cell.angle_alpha   90.00
_cell.angle_beta   90.00
_cell.angle_gamma   90.00
#
_symmetry.space_group_name_H-M   'P 1'
#
loop_
_entity.id
_entity.type
_entity.pdbx_description
1 polymer ?
#
loop_
_entity_poly.entity_id
_entity_poly.type
_entity_poly.pdbx_seq_one_letter_code
_entity_poly.pdbx_strand_id
1 'polypeptide(L)'
;MNLKKTENALSLTLKNFIKSESFGGIFLFLNAVLAMVVANSFLKEGYFALWHTPFGFQVGDFFIGFSLHNWIDDVLMALFFLMIGLEIKRELLFGELSSFKKASFPVIAALGGMIAPGLIYFFLNANTPSQHGFGIPMATDIAFALGVIMLLGKRVPTALKVFLITLAVADDLGAIVVIALFYTTNLKFAWLLGALGVVLVLAVLNRLNIRSLIPYLLLGVLLWFCVHQSGIHATIAAVVLAFMIPVKIPKDSKNVELLELGKRYAETSSGALLTKEQQEILHSIEEKASALQSPLERLEHFLAPISGYFIMPLFAFANAGVSVDSSINLEVDKVLLGVILGLCLGKPLGIFLITFISEKLKITARPKGISWWHILGAGLLAGIGFTMSMFISNLAFTSEHKDAMEVAKIAILLGSLISGIIGALYLFALDKRAALKK
;
A
#
# COMPACT_ATOMS: atom_id res chain seq x y z
N MET A 1 -40.35 15.36 -15.23
CA MET A 1 -39.15 16.19 -14.88
C MET A 1 -38.42 15.75 -13.62
N ASN A 2 -39.04 15.01 -12.67
CA ASN A 2 -38.40 14.54 -11.44
C ASN A 2 -37.49 13.31 -11.59
N LEU A 3 -37.78 12.37 -12.50
CA LEU A 3 -36.98 11.13 -12.68
C LEU A 3 -35.54 11.41 -13.15
N LYS A 4 -35.35 12.26 -14.16
CA LYS A 4 -33.99 12.63 -14.64
C LYS A 4 -33.16 13.38 -13.60
N LYS A 5 -33.78 14.19 -12.72
CA LYS A 5 -33.08 14.85 -11.61
C LYS A 5 -32.62 13.85 -10.54
N THR A 6 -33.46 12.83 -10.27
CA THR A 6 -33.13 11.78 -9.30
C THR A 6 -32.06 10.83 -9.85
N GLU A 7 -32.12 10.46 -11.14
CA GLU A 7 -31.06 9.68 -11.81
C GLU A 7 -29.73 10.42 -11.83
N ASN A 8 -29.72 11.72 -12.14
CA ASN A 8 -28.50 12.53 -12.11
C ASN A 8 -27.94 12.69 -10.70
N ALA A 9 -28.80 12.85 -9.68
CA ALA A 9 -28.37 12.92 -8.28
C ALA A 9 -27.82 11.58 -7.79
N LEU A 10 -28.46 10.47 -8.14
CA LEU A 10 -27.99 9.12 -7.79
C LEU A 10 -26.65 8.80 -8.48
N SER A 11 -26.53 9.15 -9.78
CA SER A 11 -25.27 8.94 -10.54
C SER A 11 -24.13 9.81 -10.00
N LEU A 12 -24.42 11.04 -9.54
CA LEU A 12 -23.43 11.92 -8.94
C LEU A 12 -22.99 11.42 -7.56
N THR A 13 -23.93 10.93 -6.75
CA THR A 13 -23.66 10.33 -5.45
C THR A 13 -22.84 9.05 -5.57
N LEU A 14 -23.18 8.19 -6.53
CA LEU A 14 -22.43 6.98 -6.87
C LEU A 14 -21.01 7.32 -7.36
N LYS A 15 -20.87 8.29 -8.26
CA LYS A 15 -19.56 8.75 -8.74
C LYS A 15 -18.69 9.30 -7.61
N ASN A 16 -19.26 10.07 -6.69
CA ASN A 16 -18.54 10.61 -5.54
C ASN A 16 -18.17 9.52 -4.53
N PHE A 17 -19.03 8.52 -4.34
CA PHE A 17 -18.76 7.36 -3.51
C PHE A 17 -17.64 6.49 -4.09
N ILE A 18 -17.70 6.18 -5.39
CA ILE A 18 -16.64 5.40 -6.09
C ILE A 18 -15.28 6.12 -6.02
N LYS A 19 -15.26 7.46 -6.03
CA LYS A 19 -14.02 8.26 -5.90
C LYS A 19 -13.56 8.41 -4.45
N SER A 20 -14.31 7.92 -3.47
CA SER A 20 -13.93 8.01 -2.06
C SER A 20 -12.92 6.92 -1.69
N GLU A 21 -11.99 7.24 -0.82
CA GLU A 21 -11.03 6.28 -0.25
C GLU A 21 -11.73 5.12 0.47
N SER A 22 -12.94 5.35 1.01
CA SER A 22 -13.76 4.31 1.62
C SER A 22 -14.19 3.23 0.62
N PHE A 23 -14.42 3.58 -0.65
CA PHE A 23 -14.80 2.61 -1.67
C PHE A 23 -13.67 1.62 -1.96
N GLY A 24 -12.42 2.10 -2.02
CA GLY A 24 -11.26 1.22 -2.25
C GLY A 24 -11.15 0.13 -1.19
N GLY A 25 -11.29 0.48 0.09
CA GLY A 25 -11.27 -0.50 1.18
C GLY A 25 -12.43 -1.50 1.15
N ILE A 26 -13.66 -1.04 0.84
CA ILE A 26 -14.82 -1.92 0.70
C ILE A 26 -14.65 -2.85 -0.50
N PHE A 27 -14.19 -2.34 -1.63
CA PHE A 27 -13.99 -3.12 -2.85
C PHE A 27 -12.91 -4.20 -2.65
N LEU A 28 -11.83 -3.85 -1.95
CA LEU A 28 -10.78 -4.77 -1.56
C LEU A 28 -11.33 -5.92 -0.68
N PHE A 29 -12.13 -5.59 0.34
CA PHE A 29 -12.76 -6.58 1.21
C PHE A 29 -13.72 -7.50 0.46
N LEU A 30 -14.54 -6.96 -0.43
CA LEU A 30 -15.46 -7.76 -1.25
C LEU A 30 -14.72 -8.75 -2.15
N ASN A 31 -13.57 -8.37 -2.73
CA ASN A 31 -12.75 -9.28 -3.53
C ASN A 31 -12.15 -10.40 -2.69
N ALA A 32 -11.74 -10.13 -1.45
CA ALA A 32 -11.27 -11.17 -0.56
C ALA A 32 -12.36 -12.17 -0.15
N VAL A 33 -13.55 -11.66 0.18
CA VAL A 33 -14.70 -12.51 0.48
C VAL A 33 -15.08 -13.35 -0.74
N LEU A 34 -15.08 -12.74 -1.93
CA LEU A 34 -15.33 -13.45 -3.18
C LEU A 34 -14.30 -14.57 -3.42
N ALA A 35 -13.01 -14.28 -3.20
CA ALA A 35 -11.94 -15.28 -3.30
C ALA A 35 -12.19 -16.47 -2.37
N MET A 36 -12.52 -16.21 -1.08
CA MET A 36 -12.83 -17.25 -0.10
C MET A 36 -14.06 -18.08 -0.51
N VAL A 37 -15.13 -17.44 -1.01
CA VAL A 37 -16.33 -18.15 -1.48
C VAL A 37 -16.01 -19.03 -2.68
N VAL A 38 -15.28 -18.49 -3.68
CA VAL A 38 -14.92 -19.24 -4.89
C VAL A 38 -13.99 -20.40 -4.57
N ALA A 39 -12.97 -20.19 -3.72
CA ALA A 39 -12.01 -21.21 -3.31
C ALA A 39 -12.64 -22.38 -2.51
N ASN A 40 -13.84 -22.17 -1.91
CA ASN A 40 -14.56 -23.21 -1.15
C ASN A 40 -15.90 -23.61 -1.81
N SER A 41 -16.08 -23.30 -3.10
CA SER A 41 -17.25 -23.65 -3.91
C SER A 41 -16.91 -24.77 -4.90
N PHE A 42 -17.89 -25.10 -5.76
CA PHE A 42 -17.70 -26.03 -6.90
C PHE A 42 -16.69 -25.51 -7.94
N LEU A 43 -16.30 -24.23 -7.89
CA LEU A 43 -15.28 -23.62 -8.74
C LEU A 43 -13.84 -23.76 -8.18
N LYS A 44 -13.64 -24.44 -7.05
CA LYS A 44 -12.34 -24.59 -6.35
C LYS A 44 -11.21 -24.99 -7.31
N GLU A 45 -11.40 -26.07 -8.06
CA GLU A 45 -10.35 -26.57 -8.97
C GLU A 45 -10.00 -25.54 -10.06
N GLY A 46 -11.01 -24.92 -10.68
CA GLY A 46 -10.82 -23.89 -11.69
C GLY A 46 -10.12 -22.64 -11.14
N TYR A 47 -10.47 -22.24 -9.92
CA TYR A 47 -9.85 -21.11 -9.25
C TYR A 47 -8.34 -21.34 -9.01
N PHE A 48 -7.95 -22.47 -8.43
CA PHE A 48 -6.53 -22.75 -8.21
C PHE A 48 -5.77 -23.02 -9.51
N ALA A 49 -6.39 -23.70 -10.50
CA ALA A 49 -5.78 -23.92 -11.80
C ALA A 49 -5.48 -22.60 -12.54
N LEU A 50 -6.36 -21.62 -12.43
CA LEU A 50 -6.17 -20.28 -13.05
C LEU A 50 -4.83 -19.64 -12.61
N TRP A 51 -4.55 -19.66 -11.31
CA TRP A 51 -3.35 -19.02 -10.78
C TRP A 51 -2.05 -19.75 -11.13
N HIS A 52 -2.12 -21.05 -11.38
CA HIS A 52 -0.98 -21.87 -11.82
C HIS A 52 -0.76 -21.85 -13.34
N THR A 53 -1.69 -21.24 -14.11
CA THR A 53 -1.59 -21.16 -15.56
C THR A 53 -0.35 -20.34 -15.95
N PRO A 54 0.56 -20.89 -16.77
CA PRO A 54 1.72 -20.16 -17.25
C PRO A 54 1.27 -19.08 -18.24
N PHE A 55 1.72 -17.85 -18.03
CA PHE A 55 1.46 -16.71 -18.88
C PHE A 55 2.78 -16.04 -19.27
N GLY A 56 3.07 -15.95 -20.57
CA GLY A 56 4.32 -15.39 -21.06
C GLY A 56 4.46 -15.49 -22.58
N PHE A 57 5.64 -15.19 -23.05
CA PHE A 57 5.99 -15.24 -24.47
C PHE A 57 6.88 -16.43 -24.75
N GLN A 58 6.57 -17.18 -25.80
CA GLN A 58 7.41 -18.26 -26.30
C GLN A 58 8.22 -17.72 -27.48
N VAL A 59 9.56 -17.83 -27.40
CA VAL A 59 10.49 -17.46 -28.47
C VAL A 59 11.30 -18.70 -28.81
N GLY A 60 10.92 -19.42 -29.88
CA GLY A 60 11.47 -20.71 -30.21
C GLY A 60 11.17 -21.74 -29.13
N ASP A 61 12.21 -22.38 -28.59
CA ASP A 61 12.13 -23.37 -27.50
C ASP A 61 12.18 -22.70 -26.10
N PHE A 62 12.39 -21.41 -26.04
CA PHE A 62 12.48 -20.66 -24.78
C PHE A 62 11.12 -20.08 -24.40
N PHE A 63 10.61 -20.45 -23.22
CA PHE A 63 9.45 -19.81 -22.59
C PHE A 63 9.93 -18.74 -21.60
N ILE A 64 9.57 -17.49 -21.85
CA ILE A 64 9.81 -16.34 -20.97
C ILE A 64 8.46 -15.96 -20.35
N GLY A 65 8.22 -16.43 -19.14
CA GLY A 65 6.97 -16.18 -18.46
C GLY A 65 6.94 -16.75 -17.05
N PHE A 66 5.89 -16.38 -16.33
CA PHE A 66 5.64 -16.82 -14.97
C PHE A 66 4.21 -17.37 -14.88
N SER A 67 3.86 -18.04 -13.78
CA SER A 67 2.45 -18.31 -13.46
C SER A 67 1.69 -16.98 -13.29
N LEU A 68 0.38 -16.98 -13.50
CA LEU A 68 -0.43 -15.78 -13.26
C LEU A 68 -0.29 -15.27 -11.80
N HIS A 69 -0.12 -16.18 -10.85
CA HIS A 69 0.14 -15.85 -9.46
C HIS A 69 1.45 -15.05 -9.31
N ASN A 70 2.54 -15.51 -9.89
CA ASN A 70 3.82 -14.81 -9.81
C ASN A 70 3.80 -13.47 -10.57
N TRP A 71 3.02 -13.34 -11.66
CA TRP A 71 2.80 -12.06 -12.31
C TRP A 71 2.16 -11.03 -11.38
N ILE A 72 1.20 -11.48 -10.56
CA ILE A 72 0.54 -10.62 -9.57
C ILE A 72 1.52 -10.28 -8.44
N ASP A 73 2.19 -11.27 -7.87
CA ASP A 73 3.03 -11.09 -6.69
C ASP A 73 4.36 -10.35 -6.98
N ASP A 74 4.93 -10.52 -8.18
CA ASP A 74 6.22 -9.90 -8.52
C ASP A 74 6.06 -8.61 -9.35
N VAL A 75 5.20 -8.62 -10.39
CA VAL A 75 5.11 -7.49 -11.33
C VAL A 75 4.08 -6.46 -10.85
N LEU A 76 2.86 -6.88 -10.52
CA LEU A 76 1.84 -5.92 -10.08
C LEU A 76 2.19 -5.37 -8.70
N MET A 77 2.73 -6.19 -7.80
CA MET A 77 3.21 -5.70 -6.51
C MET A 77 4.43 -4.80 -6.65
N ALA A 78 5.31 -4.98 -7.65
CA ALA A 78 6.36 -3.99 -7.91
C ALA A 78 5.78 -2.61 -8.29
N LEU A 79 4.70 -2.54 -9.09
CA LEU A 79 4.02 -1.28 -9.38
C LEU A 79 3.36 -0.66 -8.14
N PHE A 80 2.80 -1.49 -7.27
CA PHE A 80 2.27 -1.04 -5.98
C PHE A 80 3.38 -0.47 -5.09
N PHE A 81 4.51 -1.17 -4.97
CA PHE A 81 5.65 -0.66 -4.19
C PHE A 81 6.33 0.55 -4.84
N LEU A 82 6.24 0.70 -6.17
CA LEU A 82 6.65 1.94 -6.84
C LEU A 82 5.78 3.11 -6.35
N MET A 83 4.46 2.94 -6.31
CA MET A 83 3.53 3.95 -5.81
C MET A 83 3.83 4.30 -4.34
N ILE A 84 3.95 3.30 -3.46
CA ILE A 84 4.32 3.50 -2.06
C ILE A 84 5.68 4.22 -1.93
N GLY A 85 6.68 3.83 -2.71
CA GLY A 85 7.99 4.48 -2.71
C GLY A 85 7.93 5.95 -3.10
N LEU A 86 7.06 6.33 -4.06
CA LEU A 86 6.80 7.72 -4.44
C LEU A 86 6.12 8.49 -3.30
N GLU A 87 5.12 7.88 -2.66
CA GLU A 87 4.42 8.44 -1.51
C GLU A 87 5.36 8.65 -0.32
N ILE A 88 6.17 7.64 0.04
CA ILE A 88 7.21 7.76 1.08
C ILE A 88 8.16 8.91 0.75
N LYS A 89 8.65 8.99 -0.49
CA LYS A 89 9.54 10.07 -0.90
C LYS A 89 8.90 11.44 -0.79
N ARG A 90 7.65 11.58 -1.19
CA ARG A 90 6.87 12.82 -1.05
C ARG A 90 6.72 13.22 0.42
N GLU A 91 6.34 12.25 1.29
CA GLU A 91 6.20 12.49 2.72
C GLU A 91 7.52 12.88 3.40
N LEU A 92 8.64 12.27 3.00
CA LEU A 92 9.97 12.61 3.52
C LEU A 92 10.43 14.01 3.09
N LEU A 93 10.07 14.47 1.90
CA LEU A 93 10.53 15.76 1.38
C LEU A 93 9.59 16.92 1.75
N PHE A 94 8.29 16.70 1.76
CA PHE A 94 7.27 17.76 1.84
C PHE A 94 6.18 17.52 2.89
N GLY A 95 6.00 16.28 3.35
CA GLY A 95 4.92 15.89 4.24
C GLY A 95 5.26 15.93 5.73
N GLU A 96 4.55 15.14 6.51
CA GLU A 96 4.72 15.06 7.96
C GLU A 96 6.04 14.38 8.38
N LEU A 97 6.69 13.60 7.50
CA LEU A 97 8.01 13.02 7.72
C LEU A 97 9.17 13.95 7.34
N SER A 98 8.91 15.15 6.83
CA SER A 98 9.93 16.09 6.34
C SER A 98 10.79 16.75 7.43
N SER A 99 10.38 16.71 8.68
CA SER A 99 11.16 17.24 9.79
C SER A 99 11.22 16.28 10.98
N PHE A 100 12.36 16.20 11.64
CA PHE A 100 12.54 15.32 12.80
C PHE A 100 11.48 15.52 13.90
N LYS A 101 11.08 16.78 14.14
CA LYS A 101 10.04 17.12 15.11
C LYS A 101 8.68 16.50 14.80
N LYS A 102 8.29 16.47 13.52
CA LYS A 102 7.02 15.92 13.08
C LYS A 102 7.09 14.41 12.92
N ALA A 103 8.17 13.91 12.31
CA ALA A 103 8.38 12.52 12.00
C ALA A 103 8.59 11.63 13.23
N SER A 104 9.21 12.16 14.29
CA SER A 104 9.64 11.35 15.43
C SER A 104 8.51 10.56 16.11
N PHE A 105 7.34 11.15 16.30
CA PHE A 105 6.21 10.47 16.94
C PHE A 105 5.63 9.33 16.10
N PRO A 106 5.27 9.54 14.80
CA PRO A 106 4.80 8.45 13.93
C PRO A 106 5.85 7.36 13.69
N VAL A 107 7.12 7.73 13.51
CA VAL A 107 8.21 6.75 13.28
C VAL A 107 8.42 5.86 14.51
N ILE A 108 8.43 6.45 15.71
CA ILE A 108 8.53 5.67 16.95
C ILE A 108 7.29 4.80 17.16
N ALA A 109 6.11 5.30 16.79
CA ALA A 109 4.89 4.52 16.80
C ALA A 109 4.97 3.31 15.86
N ALA A 110 5.48 3.51 14.63
CA ALA A 110 5.70 2.45 13.65
C ALA A 110 6.69 1.39 14.17
N LEU A 111 7.80 1.81 14.76
CA LEU A 111 8.74 0.88 15.39
C LEU A 111 8.07 0.02 16.48
N GLY A 112 7.22 0.62 17.33
CA GLY A 112 6.44 -0.14 18.30
C GLY A 112 5.45 -1.10 17.66
N GLY A 113 4.77 -0.62 16.60
CA GLY A 113 3.81 -1.40 15.82
C GLY A 113 4.44 -2.55 15.02
N MET A 114 5.74 -2.53 14.78
CA MET A 114 6.48 -3.62 14.14
C MET A 114 7.13 -4.56 15.16
N ILE A 115 7.86 -4.02 16.13
CA ILE A 115 8.65 -4.82 17.09
C ILE A 115 7.74 -5.69 17.96
N ALA A 116 6.68 -5.13 18.55
CA ALA A 116 5.84 -5.88 19.47
C ALA A 116 5.12 -7.07 18.82
N PRO A 117 4.41 -6.93 17.69
CA PRO A 117 3.77 -8.08 17.04
C PRO A 117 4.80 -9.08 16.48
N GLY A 118 5.92 -8.59 15.94
CA GLY A 118 7.00 -9.46 15.47
C GLY A 118 7.58 -10.32 16.59
N LEU A 119 7.83 -9.75 17.77
CA LEU A 119 8.31 -10.50 18.94
C LEU A 119 7.27 -11.49 19.45
N ILE A 120 5.98 -11.13 19.52
CA ILE A 120 4.91 -12.06 19.92
C ILE A 120 4.90 -13.28 19.01
N TYR A 121 4.92 -13.06 17.71
CA TYR A 121 4.97 -14.15 16.74
C TYR A 121 6.23 -14.99 16.88
N PHE A 122 7.40 -14.33 16.95
CA PHE A 122 8.70 -14.99 17.02
C PHE A 122 8.82 -15.91 18.23
N PHE A 123 8.38 -15.46 19.42
CA PHE A 123 8.43 -16.28 20.64
C PHE A 123 7.42 -17.42 20.64
N LEU A 124 6.21 -17.21 20.09
CA LEU A 124 5.21 -18.28 19.98
C LEU A 124 5.65 -19.38 19.01
N ASN A 125 6.37 -19.02 17.95
CA ASN A 125 6.87 -19.93 16.94
C ASN A 125 8.36 -20.29 17.11
N ALA A 126 8.93 -20.03 18.30
CA ALA A 126 10.33 -20.32 18.56
C ALA A 126 10.63 -21.81 18.34
N ASN A 127 11.78 -22.09 17.70
CA ASN A 127 12.27 -23.42 17.35
C ASN A 127 11.34 -24.20 16.38
N THR A 128 10.47 -23.53 15.64
CA THR A 128 9.69 -24.13 14.55
C THR A 128 10.16 -23.58 13.20
N PRO A 129 9.99 -24.31 12.08
CA PRO A 129 10.28 -23.80 10.74
C PRO A 129 9.47 -22.53 10.40
N SER A 130 8.30 -22.36 11.04
CA SER A 130 7.41 -21.21 10.84
C SER A 130 7.89 -19.93 11.52
N GLN A 131 9.00 -19.93 12.27
CA GLN A 131 9.55 -18.76 12.96
C GLN A 131 9.86 -17.60 12.00
N HIS A 132 10.22 -17.91 10.75
CA HIS A 132 10.47 -16.90 9.71
C HIS A 132 9.25 -16.03 9.37
N GLY A 133 8.03 -16.44 9.73
CA GLY A 133 6.80 -15.67 9.54
C GLY A 133 6.64 -14.45 10.46
N PHE A 134 7.63 -14.09 11.27
CA PHE A 134 7.54 -12.99 12.26
C PHE A 134 7.20 -11.62 11.64
N GLY A 135 7.53 -11.40 10.37
CA GLY A 135 7.18 -10.19 9.62
C GLY A 135 5.68 -10.07 9.29
N ILE A 136 4.93 -11.18 9.27
CA ILE A 136 3.53 -11.22 8.87
C ILE A 136 2.66 -10.26 9.69
N PRO A 137 2.64 -10.30 11.03
CA PRO A 137 1.81 -9.42 11.85
C PRO A 137 2.38 -8.00 11.99
N MET A 138 3.54 -7.70 11.39
CA MET A 138 4.15 -6.37 11.47
C MET A 138 3.51 -5.37 10.49
N ALA A 139 2.99 -5.83 9.36
CA ALA A 139 2.48 -4.97 8.31
C ALA A 139 1.10 -4.37 8.62
N THR A 140 0.80 -3.19 8.04
CA THR A 140 -0.51 -2.54 8.05
C THR A 140 -1.01 -2.39 6.62
N ASP A 141 -2.28 -2.69 6.36
CA ASP A 141 -2.95 -2.36 5.11
C ASP A 141 -3.54 -0.94 5.20
N ILE A 142 -2.83 0.04 4.61
CA ILE A 142 -3.24 1.45 4.63
C ILE A 142 -4.62 1.62 3.98
N ALA A 143 -4.84 1.00 2.81
CA ALA A 143 -6.07 1.18 2.04
C ALA A 143 -7.30 0.72 2.84
N PHE A 144 -7.18 -0.42 3.52
CA PHE A 144 -8.26 -0.95 4.34
C PHE A 144 -8.44 -0.13 5.63
N ALA A 145 -7.36 0.19 6.34
CA ALA A 145 -7.42 0.98 7.57
C ALA A 145 -7.99 2.39 7.34
N LEU A 146 -7.60 3.06 6.24
CA LEU A 146 -8.19 4.32 5.81
C LEU A 146 -9.66 4.17 5.41
N GLY A 147 -10.01 3.11 4.69
CA GLY A 147 -11.40 2.80 4.37
C GLY A 147 -12.27 2.77 5.62
N VAL A 148 -11.85 2.06 6.66
CA VAL A 148 -12.59 1.95 7.94
C VAL A 148 -12.66 3.31 8.66
N ILE A 149 -11.55 4.06 8.76
CA ILE A 149 -11.56 5.35 9.48
C ILE A 149 -12.37 6.43 8.73
N MET A 150 -12.44 6.36 7.40
CA MET A 150 -13.26 7.25 6.58
C MET A 150 -14.75 6.95 6.72
N LEU A 151 -15.16 5.69 6.92
CA LEU A 151 -16.54 5.32 7.25
C LEU A 151 -17.02 5.92 8.56
N LEU A 152 -16.12 6.15 9.54
CA LEU A 152 -16.43 6.85 10.79
C LEU A 152 -16.63 8.37 10.58
N GLY A 153 -16.19 8.92 9.45
CA GLY A 153 -16.47 10.27 8.98
C GLY A 153 -15.98 11.38 9.94
N LYS A 154 -16.90 12.26 10.33
CA LYS A 154 -16.62 13.42 11.22
C LYS A 154 -16.38 13.04 12.67
N ARG A 155 -16.65 11.79 13.08
CA ARG A 155 -16.49 11.30 14.45
C ARG A 155 -15.02 11.14 14.86
N VAL A 156 -14.13 11.07 13.88
CA VAL A 156 -12.70 10.92 14.13
C VAL A 156 -11.99 12.23 13.85
N PRO A 157 -11.17 12.74 14.80
CA PRO A 157 -10.38 13.97 14.59
C PRO A 157 -9.49 13.85 13.35
N THR A 158 -9.40 14.92 12.54
CA THR A 158 -8.54 14.96 11.35
C THR A 158 -7.07 14.65 11.68
N ALA A 159 -6.59 15.14 12.83
CA ALA A 159 -5.25 14.85 13.30
C ALA A 159 -4.98 13.34 13.52
N LEU A 160 -6.02 12.54 13.90
CA LEU A 160 -5.88 11.09 14.02
C LEU A 160 -5.78 10.42 12.66
N LYS A 161 -6.53 10.90 11.66
CA LYS A 161 -6.42 10.41 10.28
C LYS A 161 -5.03 10.65 9.72
N VAL A 162 -4.51 11.87 9.87
CA VAL A 162 -3.14 12.21 9.47
C VAL A 162 -2.13 11.34 10.20
N PHE A 163 -2.27 11.17 11.52
CA PHE A 163 -1.39 10.29 12.28
C PHE A 163 -1.41 8.85 11.77
N LEU A 164 -2.60 8.28 11.47
CA LEU A 164 -2.71 6.91 10.97
C LEU A 164 -2.05 6.76 9.59
N ILE A 165 -2.25 7.73 8.69
CA ILE A 165 -1.60 7.74 7.37
C ILE A 165 -0.07 7.77 7.53
N THR A 166 0.44 8.72 8.32
CA THR A 166 1.88 8.87 8.51
C THR A 166 2.51 7.66 9.22
N LEU A 167 1.77 7.07 10.19
CA LEU A 167 2.15 5.82 10.85
C LEU A 167 2.28 4.69 9.84
N ALA A 168 1.27 4.53 8.96
CA ALA A 168 1.25 3.45 8.00
C ALA A 168 2.34 3.61 6.92
N VAL A 169 2.61 4.84 6.45
CA VAL A 169 3.75 5.13 5.55
C VAL A 169 5.09 4.79 6.21
N ALA A 170 5.26 5.07 7.51
CA ALA A 170 6.46 4.71 8.25
C ALA A 170 6.56 3.19 8.48
N ASP A 171 5.43 2.52 8.69
CA ASP A 171 5.31 1.07 8.84
C ASP A 171 5.68 0.34 7.53
N ASP A 172 5.22 0.85 6.37
CA ASP A 172 5.57 0.32 5.05
C ASP A 172 7.07 0.46 4.76
N LEU A 173 7.67 1.61 5.11
CA LEU A 173 9.12 1.77 5.00
C LEU A 173 9.86 0.74 5.85
N GLY A 174 9.40 0.50 7.07
CA GLY A 174 9.95 -0.53 7.95
C GLY A 174 9.75 -1.95 7.39
N ALA A 175 8.58 -2.25 6.83
CA ALA A 175 8.31 -3.53 6.19
C ALA A 175 9.25 -3.79 5.00
N ILE A 176 9.50 -2.78 4.15
CA ILE A 176 10.46 -2.87 3.04
C ILE A 176 11.86 -3.22 3.56
N VAL A 177 12.31 -2.58 4.65
CA VAL A 177 13.61 -2.88 5.28
C VAL A 177 13.64 -4.31 5.81
N VAL A 178 12.59 -4.76 6.49
CA VAL A 178 12.46 -6.14 6.99
C VAL A 178 12.50 -7.15 5.84
N ILE A 179 11.77 -6.90 4.75
CA ILE A 179 11.79 -7.75 3.55
C ILE A 179 13.20 -7.84 2.98
N ALA A 180 13.89 -6.71 2.85
CA ALA A 180 15.23 -6.66 2.28
C ALA A 180 16.27 -7.42 3.12
N LEU A 181 16.15 -7.37 4.46
CA LEU A 181 17.14 -7.96 5.36
C LEU A 181 16.88 -9.45 5.69
N PHE A 182 15.63 -9.85 5.79
CA PHE A 182 15.28 -11.17 6.34
C PHE A 182 14.70 -12.14 5.31
N TYR A 183 14.19 -11.65 4.17
CA TYR A 183 13.56 -12.50 3.15
C TYR A 183 14.37 -12.59 1.84
N THR A 184 15.62 -12.14 1.85
CA THR A 184 16.54 -12.29 0.73
C THR A 184 17.14 -13.70 0.72
N THR A 185 17.12 -14.37 -0.44
CA THR A 185 17.64 -15.73 -0.61
C THR A 185 18.76 -15.73 -1.66
N ASN A 186 19.82 -16.55 -1.42
CA ASN A 186 20.87 -16.88 -2.42
C ASN A 186 21.40 -15.69 -3.26
N LEU A 187 22.09 -14.74 -2.62
CA LEU A 187 22.63 -13.54 -3.28
C LEU A 187 23.60 -13.87 -4.41
N LYS A 188 23.29 -13.41 -5.62
CA LYS A 188 24.15 -13.47 -6.80
C LYS A 188 24.78 -12.10 -7.04
N PHE A 189 26.02 -11.92 -6.60
CA PHE A 189 26.74 -10.64 -6.65
C PHE A 189 26.88 -10.03 -8.05
N ALA A 190 26.97 -10.83 -9.11
CA ALA A 190 27.08 -10.33 -10.48
C ALA A 190 25.84 -9.51 -10.88
N TRP A 191 24.65 -10.00 -10.55
CA TRP A 191 23.39 -9.29 -10.82
C TRP A 191 23.19 -8.08 -9.92
N LEU A 192 23.70 -8.14 -8.69
CA LEU A 192 23.69 -7.00 -7.77
C LEU A 192 24.57 -5.85 -8.28
N LEU A 193 25.74 -6.16 -8.84
CA LEU A 193 26.60 -5.18 -9.51
C LEU A 193 25.90 -4.57 -10.73
N GLY A 194 25.18 -5.39 -11.52
CA GLY A 194 24.33 -4.90 -12.62
C GLY A 194 23.26 -3.93 -12.14
N ALA A 195 22.55 -4.29 -11.07
CA ALA A 195 21.54 -3.43 -10.45
C ALA A 195 22.15 -2.10 -9.95
N LEU A 196 23.32 -2.15 -9.31
CA LEU A 196 24.03 -0.95 -8.87
C LEU A 196 24.42 -0.05 -10.06
N GLY A 197 24.88 -0.64 -11.16
CA GLY A 197 25.18 0.09 -12.41
C GLY A 197 23.95 0.85 -12.93
N VAL A 198 22.79 0.18 -12.97
CA VAL A 198 21.52 0.82 -13.36
C VAL A 198 21.13 1.95 -12.41
N VAL A 199 21.27 1.76 -11.11
CA VAL A 199 21.01 2.81 -10.10
C VAL A 199 21.93 4.02 -10.29
N LEU A 200 23.19 3.82 -10.62
CA LEU A 200 24.12 4.92 -10.94
C LEU A 200 23.68 5.70 -12.18
N VAL A 201 23.24 5.01 -13.24
CA VAL A 201 22.67 5.68 -14.43
C VAL A 201 21.41 6.47 -14.08
N LEU A 202 20.49 5.91 -13.29
CA LEU A 202 19.30 6.61 -12.82
C LEU A 202 19.66 7.85 -11.98
N ALA A 203 20.68 7.74 -11.13
CA ALA A 203 21.17 8.88 -10.33
C ALA A 203 21.75 10.00 -11.21
N VAL A 204 22.46 9.64 -12.27
CA VAL A 204 22.97 10.60 -13.28
C VAL A 204 21.81 11.29 -13.99
N LEU A 205 20.80 10.55 -14.48
CA LEU A 205 19.60 11.12 -15.09
C LEU A 205 18.88 12.10 -14.16
N ASN A 206 18.75 11.73 -12.87
CA ASN A 206 18.17 12.59 -11.86
C ASN A 206 19.00 13.89 -11.66
N ARG A 207 20.32 13.78 -11.57
CA ARG A 207 21.21 14.96 -11.45
C ARG A 207 21.14 15.87 -12.67
N LEU A 208 21.03 15.31 -13.87
CA LEU A 208 20.84 16.05 -15.12
C LEU A 208 19.43 16.67 -15.23
N ASN A 209 18.56 16.46 -14.24
CA ASN A 209 17.18 16.93 -14.21
C ASN A 209 16.35 16.52 -15.45
N ILE A 210 16.58 15.31 -15.98
CA ILE A 210 15.75 14.75 -17.04
C ILE A 210 14.38 14.47 -16.47
N ARG A 211 13.34 15.15 -16.99
CA ARG A 211 11.96 15.10 -16.46
C ARG A 211 11.07 14.08 -17.14
N SER A 212 11.50 13.56 -18.29
CA SER A 212 10.79 12.49 -18.97
C SER A 212 10.80 11.24 -18.10
N LEU A 213 9.62 10.65 -17.86
CA LEU A 213 9.47 9.41 -17.08
C LEU A 213 9.92 8.18 -17.86
N ILE A 214 9.89 8.24 -19.21
CA ILE A 214 10.17 7.09 -20.07
C ILE A 214 11.54 6.45 -19.77
N PRO A 215 12.68 7.18 -19.73
CA PRO A 215 13.98 6.59 -19.44
C PRO A 215 14.06 5.98 -18.04
N TYR A 216 13.37 6.56 -17.03
CA TYR A 216 13.31 6.00 -15.68
C TYR A 216 12.54 4.70 -15.65
N LEU A 217 11.40 4.61 -16.36
CA LEU A 217 10.60 3.39 -16.40
C LEU A 217 11.31 2.27 -17.17
N LEU A 218 11.97 2.57 -18.28
CA LEU A 218 12.75 1.57 -19.04
C LEU A 218 13.93 1.04 -18.19
N LEU A 219 14.68 1.92 -17.55
CA LEU A 219 15.76 1.51 -16.64
C LEU A 219 15.20 0.85 -15.38
N GLY A 220 13.99 1.20 -14.97
CA GLY A 220 13.27 0.56 -13.87
C GLY A 220 12.96 -0.91 -14.15
N VAL A 221 12.52 -1.25 -15.36
CA VAL A 221 12.32 -2.65 -15.79
C VAL A 221 13.66 -3.40 -15.78
N LEU A 222 14.74 -2.79 -16.26
CA LEU A 222 16.06 -3.40 -16.21
C LEU A 222 16.55 -3.58 -14.77
N LEU A 223 16.32 -2.60 -13.89
CA LEU A 223 16.62 -2.68 -12.47
C LEU A 223 15.85 -3.82 -11.80
N TRP A 224 14.55 -3.89 -12.07
CA TRP A 224 13.67 -4.95 -11.58
C TRP A 224 14.19 -6.33 -11.98
N PHE A 225 14.56 -6.50 -13.24
CA PHE A 225 15.13 -7.76 -13.76
C PHE A 225 16.45 -8.13 -13.07
N CYS A 226 17.38 -7.18 -12.92
CA CYS A 226 18.65 -7.41 -12.23
C CYS A 226 18.45 -7.78 -10.76
N VAL A 227 17.56 -7.09 -10.06
CA VAL A 227 17.25 -7.36 -8.64
C VAL A 227 16.58 -8.71 -8.49
N HIS A 228 15.60 -9.03 -9.35
CA HIS A 228 14.94 -10.36 -9.34
C HIS A 228 15.94 -11.50 -9.53
N GLN A 229 16.90 -11.36 -10.46
CA GLN A 229 17.94 -12.35 -10.69
C GLN A 229 19.01 -12.40 -9.58
N SER A 230 19.14 -11.35 -8.76
CA SER A 230 20.12 -11.28 -7.69
C SER A 230 19.74 -12.07 -6.44
N GLY A 231 18.48 -12.53 -6.32
CA GLY A 231 17.93 -13.20 -5.14
C GLY A 231 17.32 -12.23 -4.11
N ILE A 232 17.31 -10.93 -4.41
CA ILE A 232 16.58 -9.91 -3.64
C ILE A 232 15.16 -9.81 -4.23
N HIS A 233 14.17 -9.55 -3.38
CA HIS A 233 12.79 -9.36 -3.85
C HIS A 233 12.68 -8.19 -4.84
N ALA A 234 12.04 -8.47 -5.96
CA ALA A 234 11.90 -7.55 -7.09
C ALA A 234 11.17 -6.22 -6.71
N THR A 235 10.31 -6.25 -5.70
CA THR A 235 9.61 -5.07 -5.18
C THR A 235 10.55 -3.99 -4.63
N ILE A 236 11.73 -4.37 -4.13
CA ILE A 236 12.75 -3.43 -3.64
C ILE A 236 13.28 -2.57 -4.78
N ALA A 237 13.43 -3.13 -5.99
CA ALA A 237 13.82 -2.37 -7.17
C ALA A 237 12.85 -1.22 -7.46
N ALA A 238 11.56 -1.45 -7.30
CA ALA A 238 10.53 -0.46 -7.53
C ALA A 238 10.63 0.71 -6.52
N VAL A 239 10.92 0.41 -5.26
CA VAL A 239 11.13 1.44 -4.23
C VAL A 239 12.41 2.24 -4.52
N VAL A 240 13.50 1.57 -4.90
CA VAL A 240 14.75 2.26 -5.29
C VAL A 240 14.50 3.16 -6.50
N LEU A 241 13.76 2.67 -7.50
CA LEU A 241 13.36 3.48 -8.66
C LEU A 241 12.59 4.73 -8.24
N ALA A 242 11.61 4.61 -7.33
CA ALA A 242 10.82 5.73 -6.82
C ALA A 242 11.72 6.83 -6.22
N PHE A 243 12.75 6.43 -5.45
CA PHE A 243 13.72 7.38 -4.90
C PHE A 243 14.60 8.05 -5.98
N MET A 244 14.77 7.45 -7.16
CA MET A 244 15.52 8.02 -8.27
C MET A 244 14.70 8.98 -9.14
N ILE A 245 13.36 8.95 -9.12
CA ILE A 245 12.50 9.83 -9.91
C ILE A 245 12.62 11.28 -9.42
N PRO A 246 12.82 12.29 -10.32
CA PRO A 246 13.02 13.67 -9.92
C PRO A 246 11.75 14.33 -9.36
N VAL A 247 11.94 15.28 -8.44
CA VAL A 247 10.86 16.00 -7.73
C VAL A 247 10.82 17.49 -8.11
N LYS A 248 11.82 17.99 -8.83
CA LYS A 248 11.96 19.42 -9.09
C LYS A 248 10.93 19.94 -10.08
N ILE A 249 10.22 20.99 -9.68
CA ILE A 249 9.33 21.79 -10.52
C ILE A 249 10.16 22.87 -11.28
N PRO A 250 9.81 23.24 -12.53
CA PRO A 250 10.46 24.34 -13.23
C PRO A 250 10.35 25.65 -12.44
N LYS A 251 11.46 26.36 -12.27
CA LYS A 251 11.45 27.68 -11.62
C LYS A 251 10.72 28.76 -12.45
N ASP A 252 10.61 28.58 -13.76
CA ASP A 252 10.02 29.50 -14.71
C ASP A 252 8.56 29.18 -15.09
N SER A 253 7.85 28.45 -14.25
CA SER A 253 6.42 28.18 -14.46
C SER A 253 5.62 29.47 -14.31
N LYS A 254 5.54 30.23 -15.41
CA LYS A 254 4.69 31.43 -15.48
C LYS A 254 3.23 30.99 -15.49
N ASN A 255 2.59 31.01 -14.31
CA ASN A 255 1.13 30.80 -14.16
C ASN A 255 0.30 31.71 -15.06
N VAL A 256 0.90 32.81 -15.57
CA VAL A 256 0.32 33.77 -16.49
C VAL A 256 -0.10 33.12 -17.83
N GLU A 257 0.74 32.24 -18.40
CA GLU A 257 0.44 31.59 -19.69
C GLU A 257 -0.76 30.63 -19.60
N LEU A 258 -0.94 29.94 -18.48
CA LEU A 258 -2.09 29.07 -18.23
C LEU A 258 -3.39 29.88 -18.11
N LEU A 259 -3.32 31.04 -17.47
CA LEU A 259 -4.44 31.96 -17.35
C LEU A 259 -4.83 32.53 -18.72
N GLU A 260 -3.86 32.91 -19.57
CA GLU A 260 -4.09 33.38 -20.93
C GLU A 260 -4.73 32.33 -21.83
N LEU A 261 -4.23 31.10 -21.79
CA LEU A 261 -4.83 29.96 -22.51
C LEU A 261 -6.27 29.69 -22.06
N GLY A 262 -6.53 29.72 -20.74
CA GLY A 262 -7.89 29.58 -20.20
C GLY A 262 -8.83 30.70 -20.66
N LYS A 263 -8.37 31.96 -20.74
CA LYS A 263 -9.15 33.06 -21.30
C LYS A 263 -9.43 32.86 -22.79
N ARG A 264 -8.41 32.52 -23.58
CA ARG A 264 -8.59 32.23 -25.02
C ARG A 264 -9.58 31.10 -25.27
N TYR A 265 -9.55 30.05 -24.46
CA TYR A 265 -10.54 28.97 -24.55
C TYR A 265 -11.95 29.45 -24.24
N ALA A 266 -12.13 30.30 -23.23
CA ALA A 266 -13.43 30.87 -22.85
C ALA A 266 -14.01 31.81 -23.89
N GLU A 267 -13.17 32.47 -24.70
CA GLU A 267 -13.57 33.37 -25.78
C GLU A 267 -13.96 32.63 -27.07
N THR A 268 -13.57 31.34 -27.20
CA THR A 268 -13.94 30.53 -28.36
C THR A 268 -15.39 30.05 -28.25
N SER A 269 -16.16 30.21 -29.33
CA SER A 269 -17.59 29.84 -29.42
C SER A 269 -17.78 28.33 -29.18
N SER A 270 -18.66 27.95 -28.25
CA SER A 270 -18.98 26.55 -27.95
C SER A 270 -20.05 25.99 -28.89
N GLY A 271 -19.69 24.98 -29.67
CA GLY A 271 -20.60 24.14 -30.45
C GLY A 271 -20.86 22.79 -29.80
N ALA A 272 -21.59 21.89 -30.44
CA ALA A 272 -21.80 20.53 -29.95
C ALA A 272 -20.54 19.66 -29.96
N LEU A 273 -19.52 20.04 -30.75
CA LEU A 273 -18.20 19.40 -30.83
C LEU A 273 -17.13 20.49 -30.73
N LEU A 274 -15.99 20.13 -30.14
CA LEU A 274 -14.83 21.00 -30.03
C LEU A 274 -14.27 21.33 -31.42
N THR A 275 -14.00 22.61 -31.69
CA THR A 275 -13.26 23.02 -32.89
C THR A 275 -11.81 22.60 -32.80
N LYS A 276 -11.09 22.56 -33.93
CA LYS A 276 -9.65 22.26 -33.94
C LYS A 276 -8.86 23.24 -33.06
N GLU A 277 -9.20 24.50 -33.10
CA GLU A 277 -8.58 25.56 -32.28
C GLU A 277 -8.81 25.29 -30.79
N GLN A 278 -10.02 24.91 -30.38
CA GLN A 278 -10.32 24.52 -28.99
C GLN A 278 -9.53 23.29 -28.56
N GLN A 279 -9.37 22.30 -29.42
CA GLN A 279 -8.55 21.11 -29.16
C GLN A 279 -7.07 21.44 -28.96
N GLU A 280 -6.52 22.33 -29.80
CA GLU A 280 -5.12 22.80 -29.67
C GLU A 280 -4.91 23.60 -28.39
N ILE A 281 -5.84 24.47 -28.00
CA ILE A 281 -5.79 25.23 -26.74
C ILE A 281 -5.85 24.28 -25.55
N LEU A 282 -6.78 23.31 -25.56
CA LEU A 282 -6.90 22.31 -24.49
C LEU A 282 -5.63 21.46 -24.37
N HIS A 283 -5.07 21.02 -25.49
CA HIS A 283 -3.81 20.28 -25.48
C HIS A 283 -2.65 21.11 -24.91
N SER A 284 -2.58 22.39 -25.27
CA SER A 284 -1.59 23.32 -24.71
C SER A 284 -1.77 23.55 -23.22
N ILE A 285 -3.02 23.63 -22.73
CA ILE A 285 -3.34 23.73 -21.30
C ILE A 285 -2.90 22.45 -20.57
N GLU A 286 -3.21 21.28 -21.13
CA GLU A 286 -2.83 20.00 -20.55
C GLU A 286 -1.31 19.82 -20.47
N GLU A 287 -0.58 20.15 -21.55
CA GLU A 287 0.87 20.09 -21.60
C GLU A 287 1.51 21.03 -20.56
N LYS A 288 1.03 22.28 -20.47
CA LYS A 288 1.55 23.26 -19.49
C LYS A 288 1.17 22.90 -18.06
N ALA A 289 -0.05 22.47 -17.81
CA ALA A 289 -0.48 21.98 -16.50
C ALA A 289 0.37 20.77 -16.05
N SER A 290 0.62 19.85 -16.98
CA SER A 290 1.50 18.70 -16.73
C SER A 290 2.95 19.11 -16.45
N ALA A 291 3.45 20.16 -17.11
CA ALA A 291 4.80 20.70 -16.88
C ALA A 291 4.95 21.40 -15.51
N LEU A 292 3.86 21.83 -14.89
CA LEU A 292 3.84 22.41 -13.54
C LEU A 292 3.93 21.37 -12.44
N GLN A 293 3.54 20.14 -12.72
CA GLN A 293 3.65 19.01 -11.77
C GLN A 293 5.05 18.41 -11.81
N SER A 294 5.53 17.95 -10.67
CA SER A 294 6.76 17.17 -10.61
C SER A 294 6.56 15.80 -11.28
N PRO A 295 7.60 15.21 -11.89
CA PRO A 295 7.50 13.84 -12.43
C PRO A 295 7.04 12.83 -11.36
N LEU A 296 7.43 13.01 -10.10
CA LEU A 296 6.98 12.21 -8.98
C LEU A 296 5.47 12.27 -8.82
N GLU A 297 4.89 13.48 -8.69
CA GLU A 297 3.44 13.67 -8.50
C GLU A 297 2.63 13.12 -9.67
N ARG A 298 3.11 13.33 -10.91
CA ARG A 298 2.45 12.80 -12.11
C ARG A 298 2.37 11.28 -12.09
N LEU A 299 3.46 10.60 -11.74
CA LEU A 299 3.49 9.15 -11.67
C LEU A 299 2.68 8.61 -10.50
N GLU A 300 2.74 9.25 -9.34
CA GLU A 300 1.93 8.92 -8.17
C GLU A 300 0.43 9.02 -8.48
N HIS A 301 -0.02 10.14 -9.06
CA HIS A 301 -1.42 10.33 -9.46
C HIS A 301 -1.90 9.35 -10.52
N PHE A 302 -1.01 8.91 -11.40
CA PHE A 302 -1.31 7.89 -12.41
C PHE A 302 -1.44 6.49 -11.77
N LEU A 303 -0.52 6.14 -10.87
CA LEU A 303 -0.48 4.81 -10.26
C LEU A 303 -1.51 4.61 -9.13
N ALA A 304 -1.87 5.66 -8.39
CA ALA A 304 -2.76 5.56 -7.24
C ALA A 304 -4.12 4.92 -7.57
N PRO A 305 -4.87 5.33 -8.62
CA PRO A 305 -6.14 4.67 -8.97
C PRO A 305 -5.91 3.25 -9.50
N ILE A 306 -4.84 2.98 -10.24
CA ILE A 306 -4.52 1.64 -10.74
C ILE A 306 -4.22 0.71 -9.55
N SER A 307 -3.45 1.19 -8.59
CA SER A 307 -3.14 0.46 -7.37
C SER A 307 -4.40 0.15 -6.55
N GLY A 308 -5.22 1.16 -6.27
CA GLY A 308 -6.39 1.00 -5.40
C GLY A 308 -7.55 0.22 -6.01
N TYR A 309 -7.77 0.32 -7.33
CA TYR A 309 -8.94 -0.27 -7.99
C TYR A 309 -8.62 -1.51 -8.84
N PHE A 310 -7.36 -1.79 -9.12
CA PHE A 310 -6.97 -2.94 -9.93
C PHE A 310 -5.94 -3.82 -9.23
N ILE A 311 -4.77 -3.29 -8.86
CA ILE A 311 -3.67 -4.12 -8.34
C ILE A 311 -4.05 -4.77 -7.01
N MET A 312 -4.46 -3.96 -6.02
CA MET A 312 -4.78 -4.46 -4.69
C MET A 312 -6.00 -5.40 -4.65
N PRO A 313 -7.12 -5.11 -5.34
CA PRO A 313 -8.24 -6.04 -5.41
C PRO A 313 -7.89 -7.35 -6.13
N LEU A 314 -7.10 -7.30 -7.21
CA LEU A 314 -6.67 -8.50 -7.92
C LEU A 314 -5.70 -9.32 -7.08
N PHE A 315 -4.76 -8.68 -6.39
CA PHE A 315 -3.86 -9.32 -5.42
C PHE A 315 -4.65 -10.00 -4.29
N ALA A 316 -5.63 -9.30 -3.71
CA ALA A 316 -6.50 -9.85 -2.69
C ALA A 316 -7.30 -11.05 -3.22
N PHE A 317 -7.86 -10.96 -4.43
CA PHE A 317 -8.60 -12.06 -5.05
C PHE A 317 -7.71 -13.28 -5.31
N ALA A 318 -6.47 -13.09 -5.75
CA ALA A 318 -5.53 -14.18 -6.00
C ALA A 318 -5.01 -14.86 -4.72
N ASN A 319 -4.84 -14.08 -3.63
CA ASN A 319 -4.15 -14.54 -2.44
C ASN A 319 -5.06 -14.89 -1.25
N ALA A 320 -6.27 -14.31 -1.17
CA ALA A 320 -7.18 -14.56 -0.06
C ALA A 320 -7.97 -15.88 -0.19
N GLY A 321 -7.98 -16.51 -1.36
CA GLY A 321 -8.66 -17.79 -1.55
C GLY A 321 -7.88 -18.94 -0.91
N VAL A 322 -8.35 -19.41 0.24
CA VAL A 322 -7.77 -20.55 0.96
C VAL A 322 -8.81 -21.66 1.08
N SER A 323 -8.40 -22.90 0.86
CA SER A 323 -9.27 -24.06 1.09
C SER A 323 -9.34 -24.37 2.59
N VAL A 324 -10.55 -24.37 3.15
CA VAL A 324 -10.77 -24.71 4.56
C VAL A 324 -10.91 -26.24 4.66
N ASP A 325 -9.78 -26.95 4.74
CA ASP A 325 -9.75 -28.38 5.01
C ASP A 325 -9.48 -28.65 6.50
N SER A 326 -10.11 -29.69 7.06
CA SER A 326 -10.27 -29.90 8.50
C SER A 326 -9.07 -30.47 9.27
N SER A 327 -7.87 -30.54 8.68
CA SER A 327 -6.68 -31.11 9.34
C SER A 327 -5.65 -30.03 9.69
N ILE A 328 -5.94 -29.22 10.73
CA ILE A 328 -4.98 -28.24 11.25
C ILE A 328 -3.97 -28.97 12.17
N ASN A 329 -2.70 -28.93 11.84
CA ASN A 329 -1.62 -29.50 12.64
C ASN A 329 -1.29 -28.56 13.83
N LEU A 330 -0.91 -29.10 15.00
CA LEU A 330 -0.62 -28.32 16.22
C LEU A 330 0.48 -27.24 16.03
N GLU A 331 1.47 -27.49 15.18
CA GLU A 331 2.49 -26.49 14.83
C GLU A 331 1.90 -25.30 14.05
N VAL A 332 0.87 -25.57 13.30
CA VAL A 332 0.16 -24.58 12.48
C VAL A 332 -0.73 -23.69 13.36
N ASP A 333 -1.25 -24.23 14.49
CA ASP A 333 -2.00 -23.44 15.48
C ASP A 333 -1.15 -22.33 16.10
N LYS A 334 0.16 -22.50 16.25
CA LYS A 334 1.08 -21.46 16.72
C LYS A 334 1.18 -20.32 15.72
N VAL A 335 1.15 -20.60 14.41
CA VAL A 335 1.11 -19.58 13.36
C VAL A 335 -0.19 -18.78 13.46
N LEU A 336 -1.33 -19.47 13.58
CA LEU A 336 -2.63 -18.85 13.74
C LEU A 336 -2.65 -17.87 14.93
N LEU A 337 -2.25 -18.38 16.12
CA LEU A 337 -2.22 -17.58 17.33
C LEU A 337 -1.21 -16.43 17.24
N GLY A 338 -0.02 -16.69 16.67
CA GLY A 338 1.03 -15.68 16.53
C GLY A 338 0.60 -14.50 15.65
N VAL A 339 -0.09 -14.77 14.53
CA VAL A 339 -0.59 -13.71 13.64
C VAL A 339 -1.76 -12.96 14.28
N ILE A 340 -2.77 -13.66 14.83
CA ILE A 340 -3.95 -13.01 15.43
C ILE A 340 -3.54 -12.18 16.64
N LEU A 341 -2.76 -12.74 17.56
CA LEU A 341 -2.30 -11.99 18.74
C LEU A 341 -1.36 -10.84 18.36
N GLY A 342 -0.50 -11.04 17.36
CA GLY A 342 0.36 -9.99 16.84
C GLY A 342 -0.44 -8.81 16.28
N LEU A 343 -1.43 -9.05 15.42
CA LEU A 343 -2.26 -8.01 14.82
C LEU A 343 -3.22 -7.36 15.84
N CYS A 344 -3.96 -8.17 16.62
CA CYS A 344 -5.03 -7.67 17.49
C CYS A 344 -4.52 -7.08 18.80
N LEU A 345 -3.41 -7.56 19.36
CA LEU A 345 -2.85 -7.14 20.64
C LEU A 345 -1.46 -6.53 20.50
N GLY A 346 -0.57 -7.18 19.76
CA GLY A 346 0.82 -6.76 19.62
C GLY A 346 0.93 -5.37 19.01
N LYS A 347 0.22 -5.13 17.93
CA LYS A 347 0.27 -3.86 17.22
C LYS A 347 -0.30 -2.69 18.02
N PRO A 348 -1.53 -2.72 18.55
CA PRO A 348 -2.07 -1.62 19.35
C PRO A 348 -1.28 -1.39 20.63
N LEU A 349 -0.84 -2.44 21.33
CA LEU A 349 -0.04 -2.30 22.55
C LEU A 349 1.36 -1.78 22.25
N GLY A 350 2.02 -2.26 21.20
CA GLY A 350 3.33 -1.80 20.78
C GLY A 350 3.34 -0.32 20.42
N ILE A 351 2.37 0.13 19.60
CA ILE A 351 2.19 1.54 19.23
C ILE A 351 1.94 2.38 20.49
N PHE A 352 0.99 1.96 21.33
CA PHE A 352 0.63 2.70 22.54
C PHE A 352 1.79 2.81 23.54
N LEU A 353 2.40 1.68 23.90
CA LEU A 353 3.43 1.65 24.94
C LEU A 353 4.68 2.43 24.54
N ILE A 354 5.16 2.22 23.29
CA ILE A 354 6.41 2.86 22.88
C ILE A 354 6.23 4.38 22.71
N THR A 355 5.07 4.82 22.20
CA THR A 355 4.77 6.25 22.10
C THR A 355 4.55 6.90 23.46
N PHE A 356 3.90 6.18 24.39
CA PHE A 356 3.71 6.65 25.77
C PHE A 356 5.06 6.83 26.49
N ILE A 357 5.95 5.83 26.40
CA ILE A 357 7.30 5.89 26.98
C ILE A 357 8.09 7.03 26.36
N SER A 358 8.05 7.16 25.03
CA SER A 358 8.77 8.20 24.29
C SER A 358 8.32 9.62 24.66
N GLU A 359 7.01 9.85 24.83
CA GLU A 359 6.51 11.16 25.30
C GLU A 359 6.92 11.42 26.75
N LYS A 360 6.85 10.40 27.63
CA LYS A 360 7.29 10.52 29.02
C LYS A 360 8.77 10.83 29.16
N LEU A 361 9.60 10.25 28.28
CA LEU A 361 11.04 10.54 28.19
C LEU A 361 11.35 11.86 27.46
N LYS A 362 10.33 12.61 27.01
CA LYS A 362 10.44 13.87 26.25
C LYS A 362 11.21 13.74 24.91
N ILE A 363 11.27 12.53 24.34
CA ILE A 363 11.90 12.27 23.04
C ILE A 363 10.98 12.78 21.94
N THR A 364 9.67 12.55 22.08
CA THR A 364 8.65 12.98 21.11
C THR A 364 7.51 13.72 21.77
N ALA A 365 6.71 14.40 20.95
CA ALA A 365 5.49 15.05 21.42
C ALA A 365 4.30 14.53 20.64
N ARG A 366 3.23 14.18 21.35
CA ARG A 366 1.99 13.74 20.75
C ARG A 366 1.35 14.87 19.93
N PRO A 367 0.78 14.59 18.75
CA PRO A 367 0.08 15.56 17.93
C PRO A 367 -1.08 16.22 18.70
N LYS A 368 -1.23 17.53 18.52
CA LYS A 368 -2.31 18.29 19.19
C LYS A 368 -3.70 17.79 18.76
N GLY A 369 -4.63 17.71 19.70
CA GLY A 369 -6.01 17.28 19.43
C GLY A 369 -6.24 15.76 19.47
N ILE A 370 -5.22 14.96 19.77
CA ILE A 370 -5.32 13.51 19.90
C ILE A 370 -5.08 13.12 21.37
N SER A 371 -5.96 12.27 21.93
CA SER A 371 -5.79 11.68 23.27
C SER A 371 -5.07 10.31 23.17
N TRP A 372 -4.61 9.80 24.30
CA TRP A 372 -4.03 8.45 24.38
C TRP A 372 -5.02 7.35 23.93
N TRP A 373 -6.29 7.56 24.22
CA TRP A 373 -7.37 6.67 23.78
C TRP A 373 -7.52 6.67 22.26
N HIS A 374 -7.29 7.81 21.61
CA HIS A 374 -7.26 7.89 20.14
C HIS A 374 -6.05 7.13 19.57
N ILE A 375 -4.87 7.21 20.22
CA ILE A 375 -3.67 6.45 19.79
C ILE A 375 -3.94 4.94 19.88
N LEU A 376 -4.57 4.48 20.98
CA LEU A 376 -4.95 3.06 21.09
C LEU A 376 -5.93 2.64 19.98
N GLY A 377 -6.92 3.48 19.67
CA GLY A 377 -7.87 3.25 18.58
C GLY A 377 -7.20 3.20 17.20
N ALA A 378 -6.22 4.09 16.94
CA ALA A 378 -5.40 4.03 15.73
C ALA A 378 -4.55 2.76 15.68
N GLY A 379 -3.99 2.33 16.81
CA GLY A 379 -3.26 1.07 16.93
C GLY A 379 -4.11 -0.16 16.62
N LEU A 380 -5.38 -0.17 17.07
CA LEU A 380 -6.34 -1.21 16.71
C LEU A 380 -6.60 -1.23 15.21
N LEU A 381 -6.81 -0.08 14.56
CA LEU A 381 -6.97 -0.03 13.10
C LEU A 381 -5.69 -0.38 12.35
N ALA A 382 -4.52 -0.02 12.87
CA ALA A 382 -3.23 -0.43 12.32
C ALA A 382 -3.01 -1.95 12.37
N GLY A 383 -3.70 -2.67 13.25
CA GLY A 383 -3.75 -4.13 13.27
C GLY A 383 -4.46 -4.77 12.07
N ILE A 384 -5.03 -4.00 11.15
CA ILE A 384 -5.53 -4.49 9.87
C ILE A 384 -4.31 -4.71 8.96
N GLY A 385 -3.78 -5.93 8.89
CA GLY A 385 -2.60 -6.25 8.10
C GLY A 385 -2.90 -6.70 6.67
N PHE A 386 -4.03 -7.32 6.47
CA PHE A 386 -4.67 -7.88 5.28
C PHE A 386 -3.72 -8.12 4.08
N THR A 387 -3.75 -7.30 3.01
CA THR A 387 -2.97 -7.53 1.77
C THR A 387 -1.46 -7.49 2.01
N MET A 388 -0.97 -6.57 2.85
CA MET A 388 0.44 -6.46 3.16
C MET A 388 0.95 -7.65 3.99
N SER A 389 0.15 -8.10 4.96
CA SER A 389 0.47 -9.33 5.72
C SER A 389 0.43 -10.57 4.83
N MET A 390 -0.51 -10.66 3.86
CA MET A 390 -0.54 -11.76 2.87
C MET A 390 0.69 -11.74 1.98
N PHE A 391 1.10 -10.56 1.51
CA PHE A 391 2.31 -10.41 0.72
C PHE A 391 3.54 -10.91 1.49
N ILE A 392 3.71 -10.49 2.75
CA ILE A 392 4.82 -10.96 3.58
C ILE A 392 4.70 -12.47 3.86
N SER A 393 3.48 -13.01 4.00
CA SER A 393 3.28 -14.46 4.17
C SER A 393 3.77 -15.26 2.97
N ASN A 394 3.51 -14.78 1.75
CA ASN A 394 4.02 -15.41 0.53
C ASN A 394 5.56 -15.36 0.45
N LEU A 395 6.19 -14.32 1.01
CA LEU A 395 7.65 -14.20 1.06
C LEU A 395 8.28 -15.06 2.17
N ALA A 396 7.59 -15.19 3.31
CA ALA A 396 8.08 -15.90 4.48
C ALA A 396 8.00 -17.41 4.33
N PHE A 397 6.99 -17.92 3.61
CA PHE A 397 6.74 -19.34 3.45
C PHE A 397 6.97 -19.78 2.01
N THR A 398 7.92 -20.69 1.84
CA THR A 398 8.22 -21.30 0.55
C THR A 398 7.24 -22.45 0.26
N SER A 399 7.35 -23.04 -0.95
CA SER A 399 6.54 -24.20 -1.37
C SER A 399 6.60 -25.41 -0.42
N GLU A 400 7.64 -25.49 0.42
CA GLU A 400 7.80 -26.56 1.43
C GLU A 400 6.91 -26.36 2.68
N HIS A 401 6.42 -25.13 2.91
CA HIS A 401 5.62 -24.76 4.07
C HIS A 401 4.21 -24.28 3.68
N LYS A 402 3.59 -24.94 2.70
CA LYS A 402 2.26 -24.55 2.17
C LYS A 402 1.18 -24.50 3.25
N ASP A 403 1.16 -25.50 4.15
CA ASP A 403 0.16 -25.58 5.22
C ASP A 403 0.27 -24.38 6.17
N ALA A 404 1.50 -23.99 6.55
CA ALA A 404 1.75 -22.81 7.38
C ALA A 404 1.31 -21.51 6.67
N MET A 405 1.52 -21.41 5.35
CA MET A 405 1.09 -20.28 4.55
C MET A 405 -0.45 -20.18 4.49
N GLU A 406 -1.16 -21.28 4.28
CA GLU A 406 -2.62 -21.32 4.25
C GLU A 406 -3.22 -20.90 5.60
N VAL A 407 -2.68 -21.43 6.71
CA VAL A 407 -3.10 -21.04 8.05
C VAL A 407 -2.78 -19.58 8.35
N ALA A 408 -1.61 -19.09 7.92
CA ALA A 408 -1.27 -17.68 8.06
C ALA A 408 -2.27 -16.78 7.31
N LYS A 409 -2.69 -17.15 6.10
CA LYS A 409 -3.71 -16.40 5.33
C LYS A 409 -5.05 -16.36 6.07
N ILE A 410 -5.51 -17.47 6.62
CA ILE A 410 -6.73 -17.53 7.47
C ILE A 410 -6.57 -16.62 8.69
N ALA A 411 -5.43 -16.71 9.38
CA ALA A 411 -5.13 -15.91 10.56
C ALA A 411 -5.10 -14.41 10.27
N ILE A 412 -4.54 -14.02 9.12
CA ILE A 412 -4.50 -12.64 8.63
C ILE A 412 -5.92 -12.12 8.39
N LEU A 413 -6.77 -12.89 7.71
CA LEU A 413 -8.16 -12.50 7.45
C LEU A 413 -8.93 -12.31 8.74
N LEU A 414 -8.86 -13.28 9.66
CA LEU A 414 -9.53 -13.22 10.97
C LEU A 414 -8.97 -12.07 11.83
N GLY A 415 -7.67 -11.97 11.97
CA GLY A 415 -7.00 -10.94 12.75
C GLY A 415 -7.31 -9.53 12.24
N SER A 416 -7.28 -9.33 10.92
CA SER A 416 -7.61 -8.05 10.29
C SER A 416 -9.08 -7.67 10.49
N LEU A 417 -9.99 -8.63 10.34
CA LEU A 417 -11.43 -8.42 10.56
C LEU A 417 -11.72 -8.05 12.02
N ILE A 418 -11.17 -8.82 12.96
CA ILE A 418 -11.31 -8.57 14.40
C ILE A 418 -10.76 -7.18 14.76
N SER A 419 -9.56 -6.87 14.31
CA SER A 419 -8.88 -5.60 14.58
C SER A 419 -9.66 -4.41 14.00
N GLY A 420 -10.16 -4.55 12.78
CA GLY A 420 -10.98 -3.52 12.12
C GLY A 420 -12.30 -3.28 12.82
N ILE A 421 -13.04 -4.33 13.18
CA ILE A 421 -14.32 -4.22 13.90
C ILE A 421 -14.12 -3.61 15.29
N ILE A 422 -13.17 -4.13 16.07
CA ILE A 422 -12.89 -3.63 17.43
C ILE A 422 -12.40 -2.18 17.35
N GLY A 423 -11.49 -1.84 16.44
CA GLY A 423 -10.99 -0.49 16.25
C GLY A 423 -12.09 0.51 15.87
N ALA A 424 -12.96 0.13 14.93
CA ALA A 424 -14.10 0.96 14.52
C ALA A 424 -15.10 1.19 15.66
N LEU A 425 -15.52 0.12 16.35
CA LEU A 425 -16.45 0.21 17.49
C LEU A 425 -15.85 1.01 18.65
N TYR A 426 -14.57 0.81 18.92
CA TYR A 426 -13.86 1.54 19.98
C TYR A 426 -13.82 3.05 19.70
N LEU A 427 -13.41 3.47 18.49
CA LEU A 427 -13.38 4.88 18.11
C LEU A 427 -14.78 5.51 18.09
N PHE A 428 -15.79 4.75 17.63
CA PHE A 428 -17.18 5.18 17.66
C PHE A 428 -17.67 5.44 19.11
N ALA A 429 -17.38 4.52 20.04
CA ALA A 429 -17.75 4.66 21.44
C ALA A 429 -17.01 5.82 22.13
N LEU A 430 -15.76 6.08 21.73
CA LEU A 430 -14.98 7.18 22.27
C LEU A 430 -15.56 8.54 21.89
N ASP A 431 -15.99 8.73 20.65
CA ASP A 431 -16.64 9.96 20.18
C ASP A 431 -17.97 10.20 20.92
N LYS A 432 -18.80 9.17 21.06
CA LYS A 432 -20.06 9.27 21.80
C LYS A 432 -19.86 9.71 23.26
N ARG A 433 -18.80 9.21 23.93
CA ARG A 433 -18.45 9.64 25.30
C ARG A 433 -17.98 11.09 25.35
N ALA A 434 -17.25 11.57 24.33
CA ALA A 434 -16.82 12.95 24.24
C ALA A 434 -17.98 13.92 24.01
N ALA A 435 -18.98 13.51 23.21
CA ALA A 435 -20.21 14.27 22.96
C ALA A 435 -21.12 14.38 24.18
N LEU A 436 -21.18 13.34 25.06
CA LEU A 436 -21.95 13.35 26.28
C LEU A 436 -21.32 14.19 27.41
N LYS A 437 -20.07 14.59 27.30
CA LYS A 437 -19.33 15.43 28.26
C LYS A 437 -19.33 16.93 27.92
N LYS A 438 -19.82 17.29 26.72
CA LYS A 438 -20.06 18.66 26.29
C LYS A 438 -21.50 19.05 26.51
#